data_7613a3011b5b49d869e3fd655799786e
#
_entry.id   7613a3011b5b49d869e3fd655799786e
#
_cell.length_a   1.000
_cell.length_b   1.000
_cell.length_c   1.000
_cell.angle_alpha   90.00
_cell.angle_beta   90.00
_cell.angle_gamma   90.00
#
_symmetry.space_group_name_H-M   'P 1'
#
loop_
_entity.id
_entity.type
_entity.pdbx_description
1 polymer ?
#
loop_
_entity_poly.entity_id
_entity_poly.type
_entity_poly.pdbx_seq_one_letter_code
_entity_poly.pdbx_strand_id
1 'polypeptide(L)'
;MKFLAAGSKVSLQKIRTGKFLTKGENQRIVNVFDILSESSIYIDTDDNSVFDIRAKARNLMSELKRQKKSLDLIIVDYLQLIRPNEELPREQQISQISRSLKALARELKVPVVALSQLNREAEKREVSTRVKSGRDTKMSYPKLSDLRESGAIEQDADVVIFIAREPQDKNEYVASYEDATGEKFSHGTVNCKLIIAKNRNGPPGDQDVYFIKDLTVFQEISNRNTDEMIKEDTNEPI
;
A
#
# COMPACT_ATOMS: atom_id res chain seq x y z
N MET A 1 14.62 1.51 3.80
CA MET A 1 14.97 1.85 2.40
C MET A 1 13.78 2.38 1.58
N LYS A 2 12.60 1.72 1.58
CA LYS A 2 11.42 2.21 0.81
C LYS A 2 10.99 3.63 1.24
N PHE A 3 10.94 3.92 2.53
CA PHE A 3 10.64 5.27 3.02
C PHE A 3 11.64 6.32 2.53
N LEU A 4 12.95 5.96 2.48
CA LEU A 4 13.97 6.84 1.93
C LEU A 4 13.73 7.11 0.44
N ALA A 5 13.43 6.08 -0.37
CA ALA A 5 13.13 6.24 -1.78
C ALA A 5 11.90 7.14 -2.01
N ALA A 6 10.83 6.89 -1.26
CA ALA A 6 9.60 7.65 -1.33
C ALA A 6 9.79 9.13 -0.98
N GLY A 7 10.48 9.41 0.13
CA GLY A 7 10.69 10.78 0.61
C GLY A 7 11.72 11.55 -0.20
N SER A 8 12.85 10.93 -0.55
CA SER A 8 13.94 11.61 -1.26
C SER A 8 13.70 11.71 -2.78
N LYS A 9 12.69 11.03 -3.32
CA LYS A 9 12.46 10.89 -4.76
C LYS A 9 13.67 10.31 -5.51
N VAL A 10 14.42 9.43 -4.84
CA VAL A 10 15.57 8.72 -5.41
C VAL A 10 15.21 7.25 -5.60
N SER A 11 15.55 6.68 -6.75
CA SER A 11 15.25 5.29 -7.07
C SER A 11 15.73 4.34 -5.97
N LEU A 12 14.86 3.42 -5.56
CA LEU A 12 15.17 2.39 -4.56
C LEU A 12 16.41 1.58 -4.95
N GLN A 13 16.61 1.35 -6.26
CA GLN A 13 17.78 0.63 -6.75
C GLN A 13 19.07 1.40 -6.51
N LYS A 14 19.10 2.71 -6.76
CA LYS A 14 20.26 3.57 -6.46
C LYS A 14 20.57 3.56 -4.95
N ILE A 15 19.55 3.68 -4.11
CA ILE A 15 19.72 3.65 -2.64
C ILE A 15 20.27 2.29 -2.19
N ARG A 16 19.79 1.19 -2.73
CA ARG A 16 20.25 -0.16 -2.38
C ARG A 16 21.69 -0.44 -2.78
N THR A 17 22.10 0.04 -3.94
CA THR A 17 23.43 -0.23 -4.50
C THR A 17 24.47 0.79 -4.08
N GLY A 18 24.05 2.00 -3.68
CA GLY A 18 24.93 3.13 -3.43
C GLY A 18 25.65 3.66 -4.69
N LYS A 19 25.25 3.17 -5.88
CA LYS A 19 25.91 3.51 -7.15
C LYS A 19 25.14 4.60 -7.90
N PHE A 20 25.88 5.44 -8.63
CA PHE A 20 25.31 6.48 -9.50
C PHE A 20 24.46 7.53 -8.78
N LEU A 21 24.72 7.77 -7.49
CA LEU A 21 24.10 8.84 -6.74
C LEU A 21 24.78 10.17 -7.06
N THR A 22 23.98 11.17 -7.39
CA THR A 22 24.47 12.56 -7.51
C THR A 22 24.62 13.19 -6.11
N LYS A 23 25.34 14.31 -6.03
CA LYS A 23 25.46 15.08 -4.77
C LYS A 23 24.08 15.54 -4.27
N GLY A 24 23.19 15.99 -5.18
CA GLY A 24 21.83 16.42 -4.85
C GLY A 24 20.97 15.26 -4.33
N GLU A 25 21.04 14.09 -4.98
CA GLU A 25 20.33 12.88 -4.50
C GLU A 25 20.80 12.46 -3.10
N ASN A 26 22.12 12.47 -2.85
CA ASN A 26 22.66 12.18 -1.52
C ASN A 26 22.15 13.15 -0.46
N GLN A 27 22.12 14.46 -0.75
CA GLN A 27 21.61 15.45 0.19
C GLN A 27 20.13 15.21 0.50
N ARG A 28 19.29 14.88 -0.51
CA ARG A 28 17.88 14.54 -0.29
C ARG A 28 17.72 13.30 0.57
N ILE A 29 18.53 12.26 0.35
CA ILE A 29 18.51 11.06 1.18
C ILE A 29 18.84 11.37 2.63
N VAL A 30 19.88 12.18 2.88
CA VAL A 30 20.29 12.60 4.25
C VAL A 30 19.16 13.37 4.92
N ASN A 31 18.57 14.36 4.24
CA ASN A 31 17.47 15.15 4.79
C ASN A 31 16.25 14.27 5.18
N VAL A 32 15.90 13.29 4.34
CA VAL A 32 14.81 12.36 4.66
C VAL A 32 15.19 11.40 5.78
N PHE A 33 16.45 10.98 5.84
CA PHE A 33 16.93 10.15 6.93
C PHE A 33 16.80 10.88 8.29
N ASP A 34 17.15 12.15 8.35
CA ASP A 34 17.03 12.97 9.56
C ASP A 34 15.55 13.08 9.99
N ILE A 35 14.64 13.36 9.04
CA ILE A 35 13.19 13.40 9.31
C ILE A 35 12.69 12.05 9.85
N LEU A 36 13.12 10.94 9.24
CA LEU A 36 12.69 9.61 9.67
C LEU A 36 13.26 9.24 11.04
N SER A 37 14.49 9.67 11.38
CA SER A 37 15.12 9.39 12.66
C SER A 37 14.41 10.09 13.82
N GLU A 38 13.80 11.24 13.57
CA GLU A 38 12.99 11.98 14.53
C GLU A 38 11.53 11.51 14.59
N SER A 39 11.10 10.68 13.64
CA SER A 39 9.72 10.20 13.56
C SER A 39 9.41 9.16 14.63
N SER A 40 8.20 9.19 15.16
CA SER A 40 7.70 8.21 16.15
C SER A 40 7.22 6.93 15.44
N ILE A 41 8.13 6.25 14.73
CA ILE A 41 7.85 4.98 14.03
C ILE A 41 8.50 3.84 14.79
N TYR A 42 7.70 2.88 15.25
CA TYR A 42 8.14 1.69 15.97
C TYR A 42 7.97 0.48 15.06
N ILE A 43 9.04 -0.26 14.83
CA ILE A 43 9.04 -1.44 13.93
C ILE A 43 9.34 -2.67 14.79
N ASP A 44 8.42 -3.63 14.74
CA ASP A 44 8.57 -4.95 15.34
C ASP A 44 8.68 -5.99 14.23
N THR A 45 9.75 -6.76 14.22
CA THR A 45 10.06 -7.79 13.21
C THR A 45 10.06 -9.21 13.80
N ASP A 46 9.64 -9.37 15.03
CA ASP A 46 9.59 -10.67 15.68
C ASP A 46 8.46 -11.55 15.09
N ASP A 47 8.62 -12.86 15.22
CA ASP A 47 7.56 -13.82 14.92
C ASP A 47 6.51 -13.83 16.04
N ASN A 48 5.52 -12.99 15.88
CA ASN A 48 4.52 -12.73 16.91
C ASN A 48 3.22 -13.51 16.67
N SER A 49 2.67 -14.06 17.75
CA SER A 49 1.25 -14.42 17.80
C SER A 49 0.39 -13.16 17.96
N VAL A 50 -0.91 -13.28 17.72
CA VAL A 50 -1.84 -12.16 17.92
C VAL A 50 -1.87 -11.68 19.39
N PHE A 51 -1.57 -12.55 20.35
CA PHE A 51 -1.46 -12.20 21.77
C PHE A 51 -0.22 -11.37 22.05
N ASP A 52 0.91 -11.71 21.41
CA ASP A 52 2.15 -10.94 21.52
C ASP A 52 1.97 -9.54 20.96
N ILE A 53 1.35 -9.41 19.78
CA ILE A 53 1.03 -8.13 19.16
C ILE A 53 0.19 -7.26 20.12
N ARG A 54 -0.84 -7.84 20.74
CA ARG A 54 -1.70 -7.12 21.71
C ARG A 54 -0.90 -6.67 22.93
N ALA A 55 -0.08 -7.55 23.51
CA ALA A 55 0.73 -7.23 24.67
C ALA A 55 1.75 -6.10 24.37
N LYS A 56 2.46 -6.20 23.24
CA LYS A 56 3.42 -5.19 22.78
C LYS A 56 2.74 -3.84 22.51
N ALA A 57 1.59 -3.84 21.84
CA ALA A 57 0.84 -2.60 21.56
C ALA A 57 0.37 -1.89 22.85
N ARG A 58 -0.12 -2.65 23.86
CA ARG A 58 -0.48 -2.10 25.17
C ARG A 58 0.72 -1.50 25.90
N ASN A 59 1.83 -2.23 25.91
CA ASN A 59 3.05 -1.78 26.56
C ASN A 59 3.58 -0.49 25.92
N LEU A 60 3.64 -0.45 24.59
CA LEU A 60 4.04 0.74 23.83
C LEU A 60 3.10 1.92 24.12
N MET A 61 1.79 1.72 24.09
CA MET A 61 0.82 2.77 24.42
C MET A 61 1.05 3.31 25.84
N SER A 62 1.31 2.42 26.81
CA SER A 62 1.55 2.81 28.21
C SER A 62 2.87 3.61 28.36
N GLU A 63 3.88 3.24 27.60
CA GLU A 63 5.15 3.96 27.53
C GLU A 63 5.00 5.34 26.90
N LEU A 64 4.34 5.42 25.75
CA LEU A 64 4.07 6.67 25.06
C LEU A 64 3.25 7.65 25.92
N LYS A 65 2.25 7.16 26.65
CA LYS A 65 1.48 7.99 27.59
C LYS A 65 2.36 8.62 28.66
N ARG A 66 3.37 7.90 29.19
CA ARG A 66 4.35 8.46 30.15
C ARG A 66 5.17 9.59 29.53
N GLN A 67 5.44 9.49 28.22
CA GLN A 67 6.15 10.50 27.44
C GLN A 67 5.24 11.62 26.91
N LYS A 68 3.94 11.63 27.28
CA LYS A 68 2.90 12.54 26.73
C LYS A 68 2.75 12.44 25.21
N LYS A 69 3.00 11.26 24.66
CA LYS A 69 2.79 10.91 23.24
C LYS A 69 1.59 9.96 23.11
N SER A 70 1.07 9.82 21.89
CA SER A 70 -0.02 8.90 21.56
C SER A 70 0.47 7.80 20.62
N LEU A 71 -0.27 6.69 20.60
CA LEU A 71 -0.19 5.68 19.57
C LEU A 71 -1.39 5.91 18.64
N ASP A 72 -1.13 6.30 17.40
CA ASP A 72 -2.18 6.79 16.50
C ASP A 72 -2.57 5.80 15.41
N LEU A 73 -1.70 4.82 15.10
CA LEU A 73 -1.91 3.81 14.08
C LEU A 73 -1.12 2.55 14.37
N ILE A 74 -1.73 1.39 14.12
CA ILE A 74 -1.05 0.09 14.11
C ILE A 74 -1.17 -0.49 12.69
N ILE A 75 -0.03 -0.92 12.12
CA ILE A 75 0.01 -1.58 10.81
C ILE A 75 0.53 -3.01 10.99
N VAL A 76 -0.16 -3.98 10.42
CA VAL A 76 0.22 -5.39 10.41
C VAL A 76 0.51 -5.82 8.96
N ASP A 77 1.77 -6.12 8.65
CA ASP A 77 2.23 -6.54 7.32
C ASP A 77 2.83 -7.95 7.41
N TYR A 78 2.07 -8.98 7.11
CA TYR A 78 0.66 -9.13 6.76
C TYR A 78 -0.01 -10.25 7.60
N LEU A 79 -1.34 -10.38 7.57
CA LEU A 79 -2.10 -11.27 8.47
C LEU A 79 -1.62 -12.72 8.47
N GLN A 80 -1.24 -13.25 7.30
CA GLN A 80 -0.84 -14.64 7.14
C GLN A 80 0.53 -14.98 7.76
N LEU A 81 1.33 -13.96 8.14
CA LEU A 81 2.59 -14.12 8.88
C LEU A 81 2.39 -14.16 10.39
N ILE A 82 1.24 -13.76 10.90
CA ILE A 82 0.97 -13.88 12.34
C ILE A 82 0.98 -15.36 12.71
N ARG A 83 1.77 -15.72 13.74
CA ARG A 83 1.87 -17.08 14.25
C ARG A 83 0.49 -17.59 14.71
N PRO A 84 -0.05 -18.62 14.07
CA PRO A 84 -1.39 -19.12 14.37
C PRO A 84 -1.44 -19.98 15.63
N ASN A 85 -2.65 -20.27 16.09
CA ASN A 85 -2.88 -21.44 16.93
C ASN A 85 -2.92 -22.69 16.03
N GLU A 86 -1.89 -23.53 16.07
CA GLU A 86 -1.72 -24.69 15.18
C GLU A 86 -2.81 -25.76 15.32
N GLU A 87 -3.55 -25.78 16.44
CA GLU A 87 -4.64 -26.72 16.68
C GLU A 87 -5.89 -26.44 15.81
N LEU A 88 -5.97 -25.26 15.18
CA LEU A 88 -7.13 -24.83 14.42
C LEU A 88 -6.94 -24.98 12.92
N PRO A 89 -7.99 -25.29 12.14
CA PRO A 89 -7.98 -25.17 10.69
C PRO A 89 -7.63 -23.74 10.23
N ARG A 90 -6.96 -23.61 9.09
CA ARG A 90 -6.44 -22.31 8.60
C ARG A 90 -7.47 -21.18 8.58
N GLU A 91 -8.68 -21.47 8.12
CA GLU A 91 -9.78 -20.49 8.09
C GLU A 91 -10.13 -19.97 9.50
N GLN A 92 -10.16 -20.88 10.48
CA GLN A 92 -10.43 -20.50 11.87
C GLN A 92 -9.28 -19.71 12.49
N GLN A 93 -8.02 -20.03 12.14
CA GLN A 93 -6.85 -19.27 12.55
C GLN A 93 -6.96 -17.81 12.09
N ILE A 94 -7.23 -17.58 10.81
CA ILE A 94 -7.38 -16.22 10.24
C ILE A 94 -8.58 -15.51 10.89
N SER A 95 -9.70 -16.22 11.13
CA SER A 95 -10.86 -15.67 11.80
C SER A 95 -10.53 -15.21 13.23
N GLN A 96 -9.77 -16.00 13.98
CA GLN A 96 -9.33 -15.64 15.33
C GLN A 96 -8.42 -14.42 15.33
N ILE A 97 -7.46 -14.36 14.39
CA ILE A 97 -6.56 -13.23 14.22
C ILE A 97 -7.36 -11.95 13.91
N SER A 98 -8.26 -12.01 12.93
CA SER A 98 -9.11 -10.89 12.52
C SER A 98 -9.92 -10.31 13.69
N ARG A 99 -10.65 -11.17 14.41
CA ARG A 99 -11.42 -10.76 15.59
C ARG A 99 -10.54 -10.15 16.69
N SER A 100 -9.37 -10.72 16.90
CA SER A 100 -8.44 -10.23 17.92
C SER A 100 -7.87 -8.87 17.59
N LEU A 101 -7.54 -8.61 16.32
CA LEU A 101 -7.10 -7.28 15.85
C LEU A 101 -8.24 -6.27 15.93
N LYS A 102 -9.47 -6.66 15.60
CA LYS A 102 -10.65 -5.80 15.79
C LYS A 102 -10.88 -5.46 17.26
N ALA A 103 -10.71 -6.43 18.16
CA ALA A 103 -10.81 -6.21 19.60
C ALA A 103 -9.71 -5.27 20.10
N LEU A 104 -8.48 -5.42 19.59
CA LEU A 104 -7.35 -4.54 19.90
C LEU A 104 -7.63 -3.09 19.49
N ALA A 105 -8.11 -2.87 18.25
CA ALA A 105 -8.46 -1.54 17.76
C ALA A 105 -9.50 -0.84 18.67
N ARG A 106 -10.52 -1.57 19.10
CA ARG A 106 -11.56 -1.04 20.01
C ARG A 106 -11.02 -0.75 21.40
N GLU A 107 -10.20 -1.66 21.95
CA GLU A 107 -9.62 -1.53 23.27
C GLU A 107 -8.70 -0.32 23.39
N LEU A 108 -7.80 -0.18 22.43
CA LEU A 108 -6.84 0.92 22.42
C LEU A 108 -7.42 2.22 21.85
N LYS A 109 -8.56 2.17 21.16
CA LYS A 109 -9.16 3.28 20.38
C LYS A 109 -8.20 3.80 19.31
N VAL A 110 -7.48 2.88 18.67
CA VAL A 110 -6.47 3.16 17.63
C VAL A 110 -6.87 2.40 16.38
N PRO A 111 -6.84 3.00 15.18
CA PRO A 111 -7.05 2.27 13.94
C PRO A 111 -5.97 1.21 13.75
N VAL A 112 -6.40 0.03 13.26
CA VAL A 112 -5.52 -1.06 12.89
C VAL A 112 -5.69 -1.31 11.39
N VAL A 113 -4.62 -1.15 10.64
CA VAL A 113 -4.53 -1.49 9.22
C VAL A 113 -3.83 -2.83 9.10
N ALA A 114 -4.52 -3.83 8.57
CA ALA A 114 -3.97 -5.15 8.35
C ALA A 114 -3.90 -5.45 6.85
N LEU A 115 -2.71 -5.77 6.36
CA LEU A 115 -2.53 -6.23 4.99
C LEU A 115 -2.93 -7.70 4.90
N SER A 116 -3.54 -8.10 3.80
CA SER A 116 -3.92 -9.48 3.53
C SER A 116 -3.66 -9.83 2.08
N GLN A 117 -3.11 -11.02 1.87
CA GLN A 117 -2.96 -11.55 0.52
C GLN A 117 -4.29 -12.07 0.00
N LEU A 118 -4.58 -11.84 -1.27
CA LEU A 118 -5.74 -12.40 -1.95
C LEU A 118 -5.56 -13.90 -2.23
N ASN A 119 -6.67 -14.61 -2.44
CA ASN A 119 -6.64 -15.98 -2.87
C ASN A 119 -6.03 -16.08 -4.28
N ARG A 120 -5.19 -17.09 -4.51
CA ARG A 120 -4.54 -17.37 -5.82
C ARG A 120 -5.54 -17.55 -6.97
N GLU A 121 -6.78 -17.94 -6.69
CA GLU A 121 -7.83 -18.02 -7.71
C GLU A 121 -8.24 -16.63 -8.25
N ALA A 122 -8.19 -15.59 -7.42
CA ALA A 122 -8.42 -14.22 -7.86
C ALA A 122 -7.34 -13.77 -8.85
N GLU A 123 -6.07 -14.04 -8.55
CA GLU A 123 -4.94 -13.75 -9.45
C GLU A 123 -5.06 -14.49 -10.80
N LYS A 124 -5.50 -15.76 -10.79
CA LYS A 124 -5.72 -16.54 -12.02
C LYS A 124 -6.84 -15.98 -12.88
N ARG A 125 -7.91 -15.42 -12.27
CA ARG A 125 -9.00 -14.78 -13.00
C ARG A 125 -8.54 -13.54 -13.75
N GLU A 126 -7.70 -12.71 -13.15
CA GLU A 126 -7.11 -11.55 -13.83
C GLU A 126 -6.31 -11.96 -15.07
N VAL A 127 -5.52 -13.04 -14.97
CA VAL A 127 -4.70 -13.55 -16.07
C VAL A 127 -5.57 -14.20 -17.16
N SER A 128 -6.61 -14.97 -16.81
CA SER A 128 -7.43 -15.70 -17.77
C SER A 128 -8.32 -14.79 -18.64
N THR A 129 -8.72 -13.64 -18.11
CA THR A 129 -9.51 -12.65 -18.85
C THR A 129 -8.67 -11.94 -19.91
N ARG A 130 -7.35 -11.86 -19.73
CA ARG A 130 -6.40 -11.29 -20.72
C ARG A 130 -6.21 -12.13 -21.96
N VAL A 131 -6.41 -13.45 -21.88
CA VAL A 131 -6.03 -14.39 -22.97
C VAL A 131 -7.18 -14.72 -23.92
N LYS A 132 -8.44 -14.56 -23.53
CA LYS A 132 -9.58 -15.11 -24.25
C LYS A 132 -10.36 -14.16 -25.15
N SER A 133 -10.06 -12.88 -25.19
CA SER A 133 -10.84 -11.93 -25.98
C SER A 133 -9.98 -10.94 -26.75
N GLY A 134 -9.93 -11.08 -28.04
CA GLY A 134 -9.38 -10.10 -28.99
C GLY A 134 -10.25 -8.86 -29.16
N ARG A 135 -11.25 -8.65 -28.29
CA ARG A 135 -12.13 -7.48 -28.25
C ARG A 135 -12.49 -7.21 -26.79
N ASP A 136 -12.24 -6.00 -26.32
CA ASP A 136 -12.58 -5.44 -25.01
C ASP A 136 -12.42 -6.43 -23.84
N THR A 137 -11.21 -6.55 -23.33
CA THR A 137 -10.89 -7.32 -22.12
C THR A 137 -11.57 -6.68 -20.92
N LYS A 138 -12.74 -7.18 -20.54
CA LYS A 138 -13.41 -6.77 -19.31
C LYS A 138 -12.56 -7.25 -18.13
N MET A 139 -11.85 -6.34 -17.50
CA MET A 139 -10.97 -6.64 -16.36
C MET A 139 -11.80 -7.14 -15.18
N SER A 140 -11.41 -8.26 -14.61
CA SER A 140 -12.03 -8.79 -13.38
C SER A 140 -11.30 -8.24 -12.17
N TYR A 141 -11.85 -7.21 -11.54
CA TYR A 141 -11.32 -6.66 -10.31
C TYR A 141 -11.53 -7.61 -9.11
N PRO A 142 -10.67 -7.53 -8.08
CA PRO A 142 -10.86 -8.24 -6.82
C PRO A 142 -12.21 -7.93 -6.18
N LYS A 143 -12.82 -8.93 -5.53
CA LYS A 143 -14.11 -8.83 -4.84
C LYS A 143 -13.98 -9.34 -3.42
N LEU A 144 -14.95 -9.01 -2.55
CA LEU A 144 -14.98 -9.51 -1.17
C LEU A 144 -14.94 -11.04 -1.09
N SER A 145 -15.55 -11.73 -2.06
CA SER A 145 -15.48 -13.20 -2.15
C SER A 145 -14.06 -13.75 -2.37
N ASP A 146 -13.11 -12.93 -2.77
CA ASP A 146 -11.71 -13.32 -2.97
C ASP A 146 -10.91 -13.34 -1.67
N LEU A 147 -11.52 -12.83 -0.60
CA LEU A 147 -11.07 -13.01 0.79
C LEU A 147 -11.54 -14.35 1.37
N ARG A 148 -11.90 -15.33 0.56
CA ARG A 148 -12.70 -16.53 0.86
C ARG A 148 -12.12 -17.47 1.92
N GLU A 149 -10.81 -17.48 2.17
CA GLU A 149 -10.23 -18.20 3.32
C GLU A 149 -10.51 -17.48 4.66
N SER A 150 -11.26 -16.39 4.63
CA SER A 150 -11.48 -15.52 5.78
C SER A 150 -12.73 -14.66 5.59
N GLY A 151 -13.90 -15.29 5.42
CA GLY A 151 -15.18 -14.59 5.53
C GLY A 151 -15.30 -13.75 6.81
N ALA A 152 -14.51 -14.11 7.82
CA ALA A 152 -14.37 -13.33 9.04
C ALA A 152 -13.67 -11.97 8.80
N ILE A 153 -12.65 -11.87 7.92
CA ILE A 153 -12.03 -10.57 7.61
C ILE A 153 -13.07 -9.62 7.03
N GLU A 154 -13.88 -10.12 6.09
CA GLU A 154 -14.96 -9.32 5.52
C GLU A 154 -15.94 -8.86 6.62
N GLN A 155 -16.32 -9.73 7.56
CA GLN A 155 -17.27 -9.38 8.61
C GLN A 155 -16.69 -8.41 9.63
N ASP A 156 -15.44 -8.60 10.06
CA ASP A 156 -14.80 -7.86 11.14
C ASP A 156 -14.31 -6.48 10.69
N ALA A 157 -13.79 -6.36 9.47
CA ALA A 157 -13.27 -5.10 8.94
C ALA A 157 -14.37 -4.04 8.79
N ASP A 158 -14.06 -2.79 9.17
CA ASP A 158 -14.94 -1.65 8.92
C ASP A 158 -14.78 -1.15 7.49
N VAL A 159 -13.57 -1.22 6.95
CA VAL A 159 -13.21 -0.84 5.59
C VAL A 159 -12.38 -1.95 4.97
N VAL A 160 -12.67 -2.29 3.71
CA VAL A 160 -11.86 -3.21 2.89
C VAL A 160 -11.48 -2.49 1.62
N ILE A 161 -10.17 -2.40 1.36
CA ILE A 161 -9.61 -1.77 0.17
C ILE A 161 -8.80 -2.81 -0.60
N PHE A 162 -9.12 -3.00 -1.86
CA PHE A 162 -8.31 -3.77 -2.79
C PHE A 162 -7.41 -2.84 -3.60
N ILE A 163 -6.22 -3.34 -3.92
CA ILE A 163 -5.30 -2.70 -4.85
C ILE A 163 -5.26 -3.58 -6.09
N ALA A 164 -5.79 -3.09 -7.20
CA ALA A 164 -5.77 -3.77 -8.48
C ALA A 164 -4.81 -3.06 -9.42
N ARG A 165 -4.00 -3.84 -10.13
CA ARG A 165 -3.13 -3.33 -11.19
C ARG A 165 -3.89 -3.40 -12.50
N GLU A 166 -3.97 -2.29 -13.22
CA GLU A 166 -4.56 -2.25 -14.55
C GLU A 166 -3.61 -2.86 -15.60
N PRO A 167 -4.16 -3.44 -16.69
CA PRO A 167 -3.35 -3.85 -17.83
C PRO A 167 -2.59 -2.62 -18.33
N GLN A 168 -1.30 -2.76 -18.55
CA GLN A 168 -0.54 -1.69 -19.20
C GLN A 168 -1.01 -1.63 -20.67
N ASP A 169 -1.64 -0.53 -21.04
CA ASP A 169 -1.62 -0.08 -22.43
C ASP A 169 -0.18 0.17 -22.82
N LYS A 170 0.13 0.02 -24.11
CA LYS A 170 1.51 0.07 -24.63
C LYS A 170 2.23 1.39 -24.36
N ASN A 171 1.53 2.42 -23.92
CA ASN A 171 2.07 3.70 -23.49
C ASN A 171 2.46 3.62 -22.02
N GLU A 172 3.75 3.49 -21.74
CA GLU A 172 4.28 3.70 -20.39
C GLU A 172 4.07 5.18 -20.04
N TYR A 173 3.14 5.45 -19.12
CA TYR A 173 3.04 6.78 -18.55
C TYR A 173 4.29 7.06 -17.74
N VAL A 174 4.90 8.19 -17.99
CA VAL A 174 6.06 8.68 -17.26
C VAL A 174 5.59 9.78 -16.33
N ALA A 175 5.61 9.52 -15.02
CA ALA A 175 5.34 10.58 -14.07
C ALA A 175 6.54 11.51 -14.00
N SER A 176 6.35 12.76 -14.34
CA SER A 176 7.34 13.82 -14.19
C SER A 176 7.11 14.55 -12.86
N TYR A 177 8.17 14.71 -12.10
CA TYR A 177 8.18 15.49 -10.87
C TYR A 177 9.18 16.59 -10.97
N GLU A 178 8.83 17.76 -10.47
CA GLU A 178 9.74 18.87 -10.27
C GLU A 178 9.91 19.07 -8.77
N ASP A 179 11.14 19.08 -8.29
CA ASP A 179 11.40 19.36 -6.88
C ASP A 179 11.43 20.86 -6.60
N ALA A 180 11.58 21.24 -5.33
CA ALA A 180 11.67 22.63 -4.92
C ALA A 180 12.87 23.39 -5.52
N THR A 181 13.82 22.69 -6.16
CA THR A 181 14.98 23.27 -6.84
C THR A 181 14.78 23.42 -8.35
N GLY A 182 13.61 22.97 -8.88
CA GLY A 182 13.33 22.98 -10.32
C GLY A 182 13.92 21.78 -11.06
N GLU A 183 14.48 20.78 -10.38
CA GLU A 183 15.00 19.57 -11.01
C GLU A 183 13.84 18.63 -11.38
N LYS A 184 13.78 18.24 -12.67
CA LYS A 184 12.73 17.36 -13.20
C LYS A 184 13.18 15.90 -13.12
N PHE A 185 12.34 15.07 -12.55
CA PHE A 185 12.53 13.61 -12.45
C PHE A 185 11.43 12.91 -13.23
N SER A 186 11.79 11.83 -13.89
CA SER A 186 10.84 11.03 -14.66
C SER A 186 10.97 9.56 -14.26
N HIS A 187 9.84 8.96 -13.88
CA HIS A 187 9.77 7.58 -13.39
C HIS A 187 8.66 6.82 -14.10
N GLY A 188 8.94 5.57 -14.48
CA GLY A 188 7.91 4.68 -15.02
C GLY A 188 6.80 4.41 -14.02
N THR A 189 5.56 4.54 -14.46
CA THR A 189 4.36 4.35 -13.65
C THR A 189 3.58 3.11 -14.08
N VAL A 190 2.74 2.64 -13.18
CA VAL A 190 1.74 1.59 -13.44
C VAL A 190 0.39 2.10 -12.97
N ASN A 191 -0.59 2.05 -13.84
CA ASN A 191 -1.96 2.37 -13.47
C ASN A 191 -2.48 1.32 -12.48
N CYS A 192 -3.01 1.79 -11.39
CA CYS A 192 -3.60 0.99 -10.34
C CYS A 192 -4.95 1.59 -9.94
N LYS A 193 -5.81 0.74 -9.41
CA LYS A 193 -7.10 1.14 -8.87
C LYS A 193 -7.18 0.74 -7.40
N LEU A 194 -7.50 1.69 -6.54
CA LEU A 194 -7.88 1.45 -5.15
C LEU A 194 -9.39 1.26 -5.11
N ILE A 195 -9.84 0.06 -4.72
CA ILE A 195 -11.26 -0.29 -4.70
C ILE A 195 -11.71 -0.41 -3.26
N ILE A 196 -12.52 0.53 -2.79
CA ILE A 196 -13.17 0.49 -1.49
C ILE A 196 -14.39 -0.44 -1.60
N ALA A 197 -14.14 -1.75 -1.43
CA ALA A 197 -15.16 -2.77 -1.62
C ALA A 197 -16.15 -2.85 -0.43
N LYS A 198 -15.73 -2.38 0.74
CA LYS A 198 -16.55 -2.26 1.93
C LYS A 198 -16.19 -0.99 2.68
N ASN A 199 -17.21 -0.25 3.11
CA ASN A 199 -17.08 0.89 4.01
C ASN A 199 -18.33 0.95 4.91
N ARG A 200 -18.18 0.68 6.21
CA ARG A 200 -19.33 0.70 7.14
C ARG A 200 -19.88 2.10 7.38
N ASN A 201 -19.04 3.12 7.26
CA ASN A 201 -19.39 4.50 7.62
C ASN A 201 -19.55 5.40 6.39
N GLY A 202 -19.52 4.83 5.18
CA GLY A 202 -19.66 5.58 3.94
C GLY A 202 -19.94 4.68 2.73
N PRO A 203 -20.10 5.24 1.55
CA PRO A 203 -20.32 4.46 0.34
C PRO A 203 -19.06 3.68 -0.07
N PRO A 204 -19.21 2.54 -0.75
CA PRO A 204 -18.12 1.95 -1.52
C PRO A 204 -17.76 2.85 -2.70
N GLY A 205 -16.60 2.64 -3.28
CA GLY A 205 -16.12 3.44 -4.42
C GLY A 205 -14.77 2.97 -4.90
N ASP A 206 -14.25 3.63 -5.88
CA ASP A 206 -12.92 3.37 -6.41
C ASP A 206 -12.20 4.67 -6.74
N GLN A 207 -10.87 4.62 -6.70
CA GLN A 207 -9.97 5.73 -7.00
C GLN A 207 -8.84 5.22 -7.88
N ASP A 208 -8.64 5.87 -9.01
CA ASP A 208 -7.50 5.61 -9.89
C ASP A 208 -6.25 6.28 -9.33
N VAL A 209 -5.13 5.54 -9.35
CA VAL A 209 -3.84 6.00 -8.83
C VAL A 209 -2.71 5.47 -9.70
N TYR A 210 -1.59 6.17 -9.71
CA TYR A 210 -0.34 5.66 -10.27
C TYR A 210 0.51 5.00 -9.20
N PHE A 211 1.10 3.86 -9.54
CA PHE A 211 2.19 3.28 -8.75
C PHE A 211 3.52 3.57 -9.43
N ILE A 212 4.38 4.31 -8.76
CA ILE A 212 5.72 4.66 -9.23
C ILE A 212 6.67 3.57 -8.75
N LYS A 213 7.10 2.71 -9.68
CA LYS A 213 7.89 1.51 -9.37
C LYS A 213 9.21 1.84 -8.67
N ASP A 214 9.94 2.80 -9.18
CA ASP A 214 11.27 3.16 -8.70
C ASP A 214 11.26 3.75 -7.29
N LEU A 215 10.19 4.44 -6.94
CA LEU A 215 10.00 5.07 -5.64
C LEU A 215 9.17 4.23 -4.68
N THR A 216 8.46 3.20 -5.18
CA THR A 216 7.51 2.38 -4.43
C THR A 216 6.39 3.21 -3.78
N VAL A 217 5.85 4.19 -4.51
CA VAL A 217 4.84 5.14 -4.01
C VAL A 217 3.59 5.08 -4.88
N PHE A 218 2.42 5.18 -4.26
CA PHE A 218 1.17 5.49 -4.95
C PHE A 218 0.98 7.00 -5.01
N GLN A 219 0.48 7.48 -6.14
CA GLN A 219 0.15 8.88 -6.35
C GLN A 219 -1.22 9.00 -6.98
N GLU A 220 -1.95 10.01 -6.56
CA GLU A 220 -3.24 10.37 -7.13
C GLU A 220 -3.08 10.86 -8.57
N ILE A 221 -4.03 10.49 -9.44
CA ILE A 221 -4.14 11.05 -10.79
C ILE A 221 -4.77 12.42 -10.67
N SER A 222 -3.96 13.49 -10.71
CA SER A 222 -4.50 14.85 -10.73
C SER A 222 -4.97 15.20 -12.13
N ASN A 223 -6.21 15.69 -12.27
CA ASN A 223 -6.76 16.16 -13.56
C ASN A 223 -5.96 17.30 -14.21
N ARG A 224 -5.01 17.91 -13.50
CA ARG A 224 -4.12 18.95 -14.06
C ARG A 224 -3.12 18.42 -15.09
N ASN A 225 -2.74 17.13 -15.00
CA ASN A 225 -1.79 16.55 -15.94
C ASN A 225 -2.45 16.10 -17.26
N THR A 226 -3.79 15.96 -17.28
CA THR A 226 -4.53 15.55 -18.49
C THR A 226 -4.60 16.68 -19.52
N ASP A 227 -4.64 17.94 -19.07
CA ASP A 227 -4.73 19.10 -19.98
C ASP A 227 -3.40 19.44 -20.65
N GLU A 228 -2.26 19.07 -20.06
CA GLU A 228 -0.94 19.24 -20.68
C GLU A 228 -0.64 18.12 -21.69
N MET A 229 -1.15 16.91 -21.48
CA MET A 229 -0.97 15.77 -22.40
C MET A 229 -1.74 15.91 -23.71
N ILE A 230 -2.88 16.61 -23.72
CA ILE A 230 -3.68 16.85 -24.94
C ILE A 230 -3.00 17.87 -25.88
N LYS A 231 -2.06 18.65 -25.39
CA LYS A 231 -1.38 19.68 -26.20
C LYS A 231 -0.16 19.20 -26.98
N GLU A 232 0.39 18.02 -26.67
CA GLU A 232 1.56 17.48 -27.39
C GLU A 232 1.18 16.68 -28.66
N ASP A 233 -0.05 16.17 -28.77
CA ASP A 233 -0.49 15.36 -29.92
C ASP A 233 -1.04 16.18 -31.12
N THR A 234 -1.05 17.51 -31.05
CA THR A 234 -1.62 18.36 -32.10
C THR A 234 -0.61 19.06 -33.01
N ASN A 235 0.69 18.73 -32.93
CA ASN A 235 1.74 19.26 -33.82
C ASN A 235 2.31 18.18 -34.76
N GLU A 236 1.48 17.58 -35.62
CA GLU A 236 1.98 17.02 -36.89
C GLU A 236 1.92 18.11 -37.95
N PRO A 237 3.02 18.38 -38.68
CA PRO A 237 3.02 19.35 -39.77
C PRO A 237 2.35 18.73 -41.01
N ILE A 238 1.53 19.53 -41.67
CA ILE A 238 0.95 19.34 -43.00
C ILE A 238 2.05 19.28 -44.07
#